data_7652c86e4a862a807bfb920cff92f4b7
#
_entry.id   7652c86e4a862a807bfb920cff92f4b7
#
_cell.length_a   1.000
_cell.length_b   1.000
_cell.length_c   1.000
_cell.angle_alpha   90.00
_cell.angle_beta   90.00
_cell.angle_gamma   90.00
#
_symmetry.space_group_name_H-M   'P 1'
#
loop_
_entity.id
_entity.type
_entity.pdbx_description
1 polymer ?
#
loop_
_entity_poly.entity_id
_entity_poly.type
_entity_poly.pdbx_seq_one_letter_code
_entity_poly.pdbx_strand_id
1 'polypeptide(L)'
;MKRQPRPISTGRRWLAVMLCSAWAAAAMAAEPVIIHYPAFPLGSKTRFQPYLDLLREAIERTNAKYGPATLLPSSKLMNEPHYLQELQQGNLDVIWSSSTEERERQMLAVRIPLDKGLLGYRITLIPADRQAAVAGVRDLAGLRLLRVGQGLGWGDVQLYRYNGIKVTEAGYELLFSMLDKKRFDLFPRGIGEVFPEFDHRAPIYPGLAVDKALLLYYPWPYYFFFNREHSTELAKRVEEGLHLMLKDGSYDRFFQQHYGAAIRRAELDNRTLIRLENPMLPKDTPLDDARLWYRPGR
;
A
#
# COMPACT_ATOMS: atom_id res chain seq x y z
N MET A 1 -65.87 -57.62 -69.35
CA MET A 1 -65.48 -57.68 -67.91
C MET A 1 -64.22 -56.97 -67.75
N LYS A 2 -64.24 -55.68 -67.32
CA LYS A 2 -63.09 -54.82 -67.09
C LYS A 2 -62.97 -54.54 -65.58
N ARG A 3 -61.89 -54.95 -64.95
CA ARG A 3 -61.58 -54.65 -63.55
C ARG A 3 -60.92 -53.24 -63.46
N GLN A 4 -61.50 -52.39 -62.62
CA GLN A 4 -60.91 -51.11 -62.30
C GLN A 4 -59.86 -51.27 -61.21
N PRO A 5 -58.73 -50.47 -61.26
CA PRO A 5 -57.77 -50.48 -60.20
C PRO A 5 -58.16 -49.47 -59.09
N ARG A 6 -57.84 -49.81 -57.84
CA ARG A 6 -58.04 -49.02 -56.63
C ARG A 6 -56.99 -47.93 -56.56
N PRO A 7 -57.26 -46.70 -56.00
CA PRO A 7 -56.29 -45.66 -55.81
C PRO A 7 -55.46 -45.93 -54.56
N ILE A 8 -54.15 -45.68 -54.69
CA ILE A 8 -53.11 -45.71 -53.61
C ILE A 8 -53.18 -44.40 -52.85
N SER A 9 -53.48 -44.46 -51.52
CA SER A 9 -53.41 -43.31 -50.63
C SER A 9 -51.95 -42.96 -50.29
N THR A 10 -51.44 -41.82 -50.79
CA THR A 10 -50.16 -41.24 -50.40
C THR A 10 -50.29 -40.49 -49.08
N GLY A 11 -49.90 -41.17 -48.00
CA GLY A 11 -49.72 -40.54 -46.69
C GLY A 11 -48.59 -39.51 -46.72
N ARG A 12 -48.95 -38.25 -46.61
CA ARG A 12 -48.06 -37.16 -46.53
C ARG A 12 -47.49 -37.04 -45.08
N ARG A 13 -46.33 -37.59 -44.85
CA ARG A 13 -45.58 -37.39 -43.58
C ARG A 13 -45.07 -35.97 -43.52
N TRP A 14 -45.65 -35.16 -42.65
CA TRP A 14 -45.10 -33.85 -42.27
C TRP A 14 -43.95 -34.09 -41.29
N LEU A 15 -42.72 -33.89 -41.75
CA LEU A 15 -41.53 -33.74 -40.86
C LEU A 15 -41.62 -32.34 -40.25
N ALA A 16 -41.98 -32.26 -38.97
CA ALA A 16 -41.80 -31.07 -38.18
C ALA A 16 -40.31 -30.91 -37.88
N VAL A 17 -39.62 -30.04 -38.58
CA VAL A 17 -38.26 -29.59 -38.25
C VAL A 17 -38.39 -28.61 -37.08
N MET A 18 -38.13 -29.07 -35.85
CA MET A 18 -37.89 -28.19 -34.70
C MET A 18 -36.54 -27.50 -34.91
N LEU A 19 -36.53 -26.25 -35.33
CA LEU A 19 -35.41 -25.35 -35.21
C LEU A 19 -35.22 -24.98 -33.72
N CYS A 20 -34.37 -25.73 -33.02
CA CYS A 20 -33.81 -25.27 -31.75
C CYS A 20 -32.90 -24.09 -32.03
N SER A 21 -33.45 -22.88 -31.93
CA SER A 21 -32.67 -21.64 -31.88
C SER A 21 -31.95 -21.62 -30.53
N ALA A 22 -30.74 -22.18 -30.48
CA ALA A 22 -29.84 -21.96 -29.39
C ALA A 22 -29.41 -20.47 -29.46
N TRP A 23 -30.10 -19.63 -28.70
CA TRP A 23 -29.59 -18.33 -28.36
C TRP A 23 -28.33 -18.54 -27.48
N ALA A 24 -27.19 -18.60 -28.11
CA ALA A 24 -25.91 -18.35 -27.43
C ALA A 24 -26.01 -16.90 -26.98
N ALA A 25 -26.39 -16.68 -25.72
CA ALA A 25 -26.16 -15.42 -25.05
C ALA A 25 -24.62 -15.25 -24.98
N ALA A 26 -24.07 -14.59 -25.99
CA ALA A 26 -22.74 -14.05 -25.90
C ALA A 26 -22.79 -13.13 -24.69
N ALA A 27 -22.27 -13.58 -23.55
CA ALA A 27 -21.96 -12.72 -22.43
C ALA A 27 -21.01 -11.66 -23.01
N MET A 28 -21.54 -10.49 -23.31
CA MET A 28 -20.71 -9.33 -23.62
C MET A 28 -19.84 -9.16 -22.38
N ALA A 29 -18.58 -9.57 -22.49
CA ALA A 29 -17.60 -9.26 -21.47
C ALA A 29 -17.61 -7.74 -21.35
N ALA A 30 -18.05 -7.25 -20.19
CA ALA A 30 -18.03 -5.82 -19.94
C ALA A 30 -16.61 -5.31 -20.17
N GLU A 31 -16.46 -4.21 -20.89
CA GLU A 31 -15.16 -3.60 -21.06
C GLU A 31 -14.55 -3.30 -19.68
N PRO A 32 -13.25 -3.59 -19.48
CA PRO A 32 -12.63 -3.36 -18.19
C PRO A 32 -12.65 -1.86 -17.84
N VAL A 33 -13.08 -1.56 -16.62
CA VAL A 33 -12.98 -0.20 -16.07
C VAL A 33 -11.51 0.16 -15.91
N ILE A 34 -11.08 1.29 -16.44
CA ILE A 34 -9.73 1.79 -16.26
C ILE A 34 -9.65 2.54 -14.93
N ILE A 35 -8.65 2.19 -14.11
CA ILE A 35 -8.40 2.79 -12.80
C ILE A 35 -7.03 3.46 -12.85
N HIS A 36 -7.00 4.78 -12.75
CA HIS A 36 -5.77 5.57 -12.80
C HIS A 36 -5.14 5.72 -11.41
N TYR A 37 -3.85 5.44 -11.33
CA TYR A 37 -3.04 5.60 -10.12
C TYR A 37 -1.77 6.42 -10.41
N PRO A 38 -1.07 7.00 -9.40
CA PRO A 38 0.13 7.79 -9.61
C PRO A 38 1.27 6.96 -10.22
N ALA A 39 1.91 7.48 -11.26
CA ALA A 39 3.18 6.92 -11.73
C ALA A 39 4.31 7.28 -10.78
N PHE A 40 5.22 6.34 -10.54
CA PHE A 40 6.36 6.50 -9.65
C PHE A 40 7.68 6.39 -10.39
N PRO A 41 8.74 7.11 -9.94
CA PRO A 41 10.09 6.93 -10.48
C PRO A 41 10.55 5.48 -10.38
N LEU A 42 11.36 5.03 -11.34
CA LEU A 42 11.86 3.66 -11.40
C LEU A 42 12.51 3.20 -10.08
N GLY A 43 13.26 4.07 -9.41
CA GLY A 43 13.88 3.80 -8.11
C GLY A 43 12.90 3.61 -6.94
N SER A 44 11.64 4.02 -7.09
CA SER A 44 10.60 3.87 -6.08
C SER A 44 9.71 2.65 -6.31
N LYS A 45 9.90 1.88 -7.39
CA LYS A 45 9.06 0.73 -7.72
C LYS A 45 9.00 -0.30 -6.60
N THR A 46 10.14 -0.70 -6.07
CA THR A 46 10.22 -1.70 -4.99
C THR A 46 9.46 -1.27 -3.75
N ARG A 47 9.44 0.01 -3.43
CA ARG A 47 8.74 0.58 -2.28
C ARG A 47 7.22 0.53 -2.45
N PHE A 48 6.70 0.83 -3.62
CA PHE A 48 5.26 0.98 -3.86
C PHE A 48 4.61 -0.24 -4.53
N GLN A 49 5.41 -1.16 -5.05
CA GLN A 49 4.92 -2.37 -5.71
C GLN A 49 3.99 -3.20 -4.80
N PRO A 50 4.28 -3.42 -3.51
CA PRO A 50 3.36 -4.15 -2.63
C PRO A 50 1.97 -3.52 -2.55
N TYR A 51 1.87 -2.20 -2.52
CA TYR A 51 0.56 -1.52 -2.47
C TYR A 51 -0.22 -1.67 -3.77
N LEU A 52 0.48 -1.60 -4.92
CA LEU A 52 -0.13 -1.83 -6.22
C LEU A 52 -0.60 -3.29 -6.38
N ASP A 53 0.18 -4.26 -5.89
CA ASP A 53 -0.19 -5.67 -5.94
C ASP A 53 -1.38 -5.96 -5.02
N LEU A 54 -1.44 -5.33 -3.83
CA LEU A 54 -2.58 -5.43 -2.92
C LEU A 54 -3.85 -4.85 -3.54
N LEU A 55 -3.74 -3.69 -4.21
CA LEU A 55 -4.86 -3.08 -4.92
C LEU A 55 -5.38 -4.00 -6.03
N ARG A 56 -4.48 -4.58 -6.83
CA ARG A 56 -4.82 -5.52 -7.90
C ARG A 56 -5.55 -6.73 -7.34
N GLU A 57 -5.03 -7.35 -6.29
CA GLU A 57 -5.64 -8.53 -5.69
C GLU A 57 -7.04 -8.22 -5.11
N ALA A 58 -7.20 -7.08 -4.44
CA ALA A 58 -8.51 -6.64 -3.92
C ALA A 58 -9.53 -6.43 -5.05
N ILE A 59 -9.13 -5.83 -6.16
CA ILE A 59 -9.97 -5.61 -7.34
C ILE A 59 -10.35 -6.94 -8.00
N GLU A 60 -9.38 -7.84 -8.20
CA GLU A 60 -9.60 -9.14 -8.84
C GLU A 60 -10.62 -10.00 -8.09
N ARG A 61 -10.60 -9.99 -6.75
CA ARG A 61 -11.54 -10.73 -5.90
C ARG A 61 -12.98 -10.27 -6.02
N THR A 62 -13.17 -9.07 -6.52
CA THR A 62 -14.51 -8.46 -6.68
C THR A 62 -14.98 -8.42 -8.14
N ASN A 63 -14.21 -9.00 -9.07
CA ASN A 63 -14.54 -9.02 -10.50
C ASN A 63 -15.91 -9.64 -10.80
N ALA A 64 -16.32 -10.66 -10.05
CA ALA A 64 -17.63 -11.30 -10.24
C ALA A 64 -18.81 -10.34 -10.01
N LYS A 65 -18.64 -9.35 -9.13
CA LYS A 65 -19.69 -8.37 -8.78
C LYS A 65 -19.57 -7.08 -9.57
N TYR A 66 -18.34 -6.58 -9.78
CA TYR A 66 -18.10 -5.25 -10.34
C TYR A 66 -17.57 -5.28 -11.78
N GLY A 67 -17.35 -6.46 -12.36
CA GLY A 67 -16.72 -6.60 -13.67
C GLY A 67 -15.19 -6.45 -13.64
N PRO A 68 -14.52 -6.69 -14.78
CA PRO A 68 -13.08 -6.56 -14.89
C PRO A 68 -12.61 -5.10 -14.76
N ALA A 69 -11.38 -4.89 -14.29
CA ALA A 69 -10.76 -3.58 -14.26
C ALA A 69 -9.26 -3.67 -14.62
N THR A 70 -8.74 -2.57 -15.15
CA THR A 70 -7.33 -2.43 -15.54
C THR A 70 -6.72 -1.26 -14.78
N LEU A 71 -5.60 -1.50 -14.09
CA LEU A 71 -4.83 -0.46 -13.41
C LEU A 71 -3.88 0.21 -14.40
N LEU A 72 -3.99 1.52 -14.54
CA LEU A 72 -3.18 2.32 -15.46
C LEU A 72 -2.42 3.42 -14.70
N PRO A 73 -1.08 3.48 -14.78
CA PRO A 73 -0.35 4.58 -14.17
C PRO A 73 -0.64 5.89 -14.91
N SER A 74 -0.62 6.99 -14.17
CA SER A 74 -0.67 8.32 -14.77
C SER A 74 0.49 8.55 -15.75
N SER A 75 0.29 9.39 -16.75
CA SER A 75 1.31 9.70 -17.76
C SER A 75 2.49 10.53 -17.22
N LYS A 76 2.34 11.15 -16.06
CA LYS A 76 3.35 12.02 -15.42
C LYS A 76 3.80 11.45 -14.08
N LEU A 77 5.09 11.58 -13.82
CA LEU A 77 5.65 11.34 -12.49
C LEU A 77 5.19 12.45 -11.54
N MET A 78 4.79 12.08 -10.33
CA MET A 78 4.25 13.03 -9.34
C MET A 78 4.91 12.81 -7.98
N ASN A 79 5.11 13.90 -7.24
CA ASN A 79 5.38 13.85 -5.81
C ASN A 79 4.06 13.77 -5.01
N GLU A 80 4.15 13.52 -3.70
CA GLU A 80 2.96 13.34 -2.87
C GLU A 80 1.98 14.52 -2.90
N PRO A 81 2.38 15.78 -2.72
CA PRO A 81 1.45 16.91 -2.83
C PRO A 81 0.73 16.97 -4.17
N HIS A 82 1.42 16.65 -5.26
CA HIS A 82 0.83 16.71 -6.59
C HIS A 82 -0.21 15.60 -6.80
N TYR A 83 0.09 14.33 -6.48
CA TYR A 83 -0.91 13.28 -6.68
C TYR A 83 -2.11 13.38 -5.72
N LEU A 84 -1.95 13.99 -4.54
CA LEU A 84 -3.08 14.34 -3.68
C LEU A 84 -4.02 15.33 -4.35
N GLN A 85 -3.47 16.37 -4.99
CA GLN A 85 -4.25 17.35 -5.75
C GLN A 85 -4.94 16.71 -6.97
N GLU A 86 -4.22 15.86 -7.74
CA GLU A 86 -4.78 15.18 -8.91
C GLU A 86 -5.94 14.24 -8.53
N LEU A 87 -5.86 13.57 -7.37
CA LEU A 87 -6.98 12.79 -6.85
C LEU A 87 -8.19 13.68 -6.54
N GLN A 88 -7.97 14.81 -5.88
CA GLN A 88 -9.07 15.74 -5.56
C GLN A 88 -9.74 16.31 -6.80
N GLN A 89 -8.99 16.50 -7.88
CA GLN A 89 -9.49 16.99 -9.17
C GLN A 89 -10.15 15.87 -10.01
N GLY A 90 -10.09 14.60 -9.58
CA GLY A 90 -10.64 13.46 -10.31
C GLY A 90 -9.78 12.99 -11.49
N ASN A 91 -8.52 13.44 -11.60
CA ASN A 91 -7.57 12.98 -12.62
C ASN A 91 -6.89 11.65 -12.24
N LEU A 92 -7.00 11.25 -10.99
CA LEU A 92 -6.65 9.93 -10.48
C LEU A 92 -7.86 9.32 -9.77
N ASP A 93 -7.98 8.00 -9.81
CA ASP A 93 -9.07 7.25 -9.17
C ASP A 93 -8.70 6.77 -7.78
N VAL A 94 -7.42 6.45 -7.57
CA VAL A 94 -6.88 5.91 -6.32
C VAL A 94 -5.44 6.37 -6.11
N ILE A 95 -5.13 6.66 -4.86
CA ILE A 95 -3.75 6.87 -4.38
C ILE A 95 -3.55 6.10 -3.08
N TRP A 96 -2.31 6.07 -2.59
CA TRP A 96 -2.01 5.60 -1.23
C TRP A 96 -1.15 6.62 -0.49
N SER A 97 -1.48 6.83 0.77
CA SER A 97 -0.81 7.83 1.60
C SER A 97 -1.00 7.52 3.09
N SER A 98 -0.21 8.20 3.94
CA SER A 98 -0.45 8.20 5.37
C SER A 98 -1.78 8.87 5.71
N SER A 99 -2.48 8.31 6.69
CA SER A 99 -3.73 8.90 7.15
C SER A 99 -3.48 10.04 8.13
N THR A 100 -4.19 11.14 7.92
CA THR A 100 -4.30 12.26 8.85
C THR A 100 -5.74 12.76 8.88
N GLU A 101 -6.16 13.42 9.95
CA GLU A 101 -7.51 14.02 10.02
C GLU A 101 -7.80 14.93 8.81
N GLU A 102 -6.80 15.70 8.37
CA GLU A 102 -6.93 16.58 7.21
C GLU A 102 -7.20 15.82 5.93
N ARG A 103 -6.41 14.77 5.67
CA ARG A 103 -6.57 13.94 4.47
C ARG A 103 -7.90 13.21 4.45
N GLU A 104 -8.34 12.68 5.59
CA GLU A 104 -9.62 11.97 5.68
C GLU A 104 -10.82 12.91 5.59
N ARG A 105 -10.67 14.21 5.90
CA ARG A 105 -11.71 15.21 5.60
C ARG A 105 -11.84 15.47 4.10
N GLN A 106 -10.74 15.51 3.38
CA GLN A 106 -10.70 15.87 1.97
C GLN A 106 -10.98 14.69 1.03
N MET A 107 -10.62 13.49 1.43
CA MET A 107 -10.67 12.29 0.60
C MET A 107 -11.34 11.14 1.34
N LEU A 108 -11.78 10.13 0.61
CA LEU A 108 -12.37 8.92 1.19
C LEU A 108 -11.27 7.87 1.43
N ALA A 109 -11.02 7.51 2.69
CA ALA A 109 -10.08 6.48 3.07
C ALA A 109 -10.75 5.11 3.20
N VAL A 110 -10.14 4.07 2.67
CA VAL A 110 -10.43 2.68 3.04
C VAL A 110 -9.52 2.32 4.22
N ARG A 111 -10.09 2.27 5.43
CA ARG A 111 -9.34 2.18 6.70
C ARG A 111 -8.81 0.79 7.03
N ILE A 112 -8.19 0.14 6.05
CA ILE A 112 -7.44 -1.11 6.19
C ILE A 112 -5.98 -0.78 5.88
N PRO A 113 -5.04 -0.85 6.87
CA PRO A 113 -3.64 -0.50 6.66
C PRO A 113 -2.99 -1.40 5.61
N LEU A 114 -2.34 -0.84 4.61
CA LEU A 114 -1.82 -1.58 3.45
C LEU A 114 -0.65 -2.51 3.79
N ASP A 115 0.00 -2.29 4.92
CA ASP A 115 1.16 -3.02 5.42
C ASP A 115 1.02 -3.42 6.89
N LYS A 116 -0.22 -3.57 7.38
CA LYS A 116 -0.52 -3.83 8.78
C LYS A 116 0.12 -2.83 9.75
N GLY A 117 0.28 -1.58 9.33
CA GLY A 117 0.92 -0.54 10.11
C GLY A 117 2.42 -0.73 10.33
N LEU A 118 3.06 -1.63 9.55
CA LEU A 118 4.49 -1.91 9.64
C LEU A 118 5.33 -0.66 9.37
N LEU A 119 4.85 0.25 8.52
CA LEU A 119 5.52 1.53 8.25
C LEU A 119 5.71 2.38 9.51
N GLY A 120 4.89 2.20 10.54
CA GLY A 120 5.04 2.86 11.84
C GLY A 120 6.23 2.35 12.67
N TYR A 121 6.78 1.19 12.38
CA TYR A 121 8.00 0.67 13.00
C TYR A 121 9.21 1.13 12.20
N ARG A 122 10.06 1.93 12.86
CA ARG A 122 11.21 2.58 12.22
C ARG A 122 12.52 2.05 12.75
N ILE A 123 13.34 1.52 11.85
CA ILE A 123 14.77 1.27 12.09
C ILE A 123 15.55 2.41 11.45
N THR A 124 16.66 2.79 12.04
CA THR A 124 17.40 3.97 11.57
C THR A 124 18.67 3.59 10.84
N LEU A 125 18.97 4.28 9.74
CA LEU A 125 20.32 4.34 9.21
C LEU A 125 21.13 5.34 10.04
N ILE A 126 22.40 5.01 10.27
CA ILE A 126 23.34 5.80 11.08
C ILE A 126 24.72 5.83 10.43
N PRO A 127 25.59 6.80 10.78
CA PRO A 127 27.02 6.63 10.55
C PRO A 127 27.53 5.42 11.34
N ALA A 128 28.31 4.54 10.72
CA ALA A 128 28.73 3.25 11.30
C ALA A 128 29.47 3.41 12.64
N ASP A 129 30.27 4.47 12.79
CA ASP A 129 30.99 4.81 14.01
C ASP A 129 30.10 5.33 15.15
N ARG A 130 28.81 5.56 14.90
CA ARG A 130 27.84 6.02 15.91
C ARG A 130 27.07 4.90 16.58
N GLN A 131 27.28 3.64 16.19
CA GLN A 131 26.49 2.50 16.72
C GLN A 131 26.55 2.42 18.26
N ALA A 132 27.70 2.64 18.90
CA ALA A 132 27.81 2.60 20.36
C ALA A 132 27.03 3.74 21.04
N ALA A 133 27.07 4.96 20.48
CA ALA A 133 26.32 6.10 21.01
C ALA A 133 24.80 5.88 20.87
N VAL A 134 24.34 5.40 19.71
CA VAL A 134 22.92 5.09 19.46
C VAL A 134 22.45 3.95 20.35
N ALA A 135 23.27 2.93 20.58
CA ALA A 135 22.96 1.84 21.49
C ALA A 135 22.84 2.27 22.97
N GLY A 136 23.35 3.44 23.33
CA GLY A 136 23.17 4.05 24.65
C GLY A 136 21.79 4.72 24.86
N VAL A 137 21.03 4.96 23.82
CA VAL A 137 19.70 5.58 23.90
C VAL A 137 18.69 4.57 24.44
N ARG A 138 17.97 4.93 25.52
CA ARG A 138 17.01 4.03 26.18
C ARG A 138 15.57 4.52 26.17
N ASP A 139 15.37 5.82 25.95
CA ASP A 139 14.08 6.50 26.09
C ASP A 139 13.97 7.70 25.16
N LEU A 140 12.84 8.36 25.22
CA LEU A 140 12.57 9.58 24.44
C LEU A 140 13.49 10.74 24.84
N ALA A 141 13.89 10.83 26.10
CA ALA A 141 14.80 11.90 26.54
C ALA A 141 16.18 11.76 25.88
N GLY A 142 16.73 10.55 25.83
CA GLY A 142 17.96 10.26 25.11
C GLY A 142 17.80 10.47 23.58
N LEU A 143 16.65 10.08 23.01
CA LEU A 143 16.39 10.29 21.59
C LEU A 143 16.34 11.77 21.20
N ARG A 144 15.83 12.65 22.06
CA ARG A 144 15.77 14.11 21.86
C ARG A 144 17.14 14.79 21.76
N LEU A 145 18.19 14.15 22.24
CA LEU A 145 19.55 14.65 22.12
C LEU A 145 20.12 14.46 20.73
N LEU A 146 19.52 13.57 19.92
CA LEU A 146 19.95 13.26 18.57
C LEU A 146 19.12 14.05 17.54
N ARG A 147 19.73 14.26 16.37
CA ARG A 147 19.07 14.91 15.23
C ARG A 147 18.65 13.86 14.21
N VAL A 148 17.41 13.96 13.77
CA VAL A 148 16.81 13.05 12.79
C VAL A 148 16.82 13.72 11.41
N GLY A 149 17.23 12.99 10.36
CA GLY A 149 17.02 13.38 8.96
C GLY A 149 15.67 12.91 8.45
N GLN A 150 14.97 13.76 7.69
CA GLN A 150 13.70 13.44 7.06
C GLN A 150 13.59 14.08 5.68
N GLY A 151 12.79 13.46 4.79
CA GLY A 151 12.50 14.04 3.48
C GLY A 151 11.71 15.33 3.58
N LEU A 152 12.07 16.30 2.75
CA LEU A 152 11.36 17.57 2.67
C LEU A 152 9.87 17.33 2.39
N GLY A 153 9.00 17.85 3.26
CA GLY A 153 7.54 17.72 3.14
C GLY A 153 6.98 16.35 3.53
N TRP A 154 7.79 15.45 4.11
CA TRP A 154 7.26 14.19 4.62
C TRP A 154 6.36 14.42 5.84
N GLY A 155 5.24 13.67 5.90
CA GLY A 155 4.22 13.86 6.92
C GLY A 155 4.72 13.61 8.35
N ASP A 156 5.70 12.73 8.53
CA ASP A 156 6.24 12.39 9.86
C ASP A 156 7.25 13.43 10.41
N VAL A 157 7.67 14.43 9.63
CA VAL A 157 8.45 15.58 10.13
C VAL A 157 7.74 16.27 11.29
N GLN A 158 6.44 16.53 11.14
CA GLN A 158 5.64 17.16 12.18
C GLN A 158 5.54 16.28 13.44
N LEU A 159 5.44 14.96 13.26
CA LEU A 159 5.40 13.99 14.36
C LEU A 159 6.72 14.04 15.18
N TYR A 160 7.87 14.01 14.53
CA TYR A 160 9.16 14.10 15.25
C TYR A 160 9.29 15.43 16.02
N ARG A 161 8.90 16.54 15.40
CA ARG A 161 8.90 17.88 16.06
C ARG A 161 7.97 17.92 17.26
N TYR A 162 6.76 17.35 17.15
CA TYR A 162 5.82 17.25 18.26
C TYR A 162 6.39 16.50 19.45
N ASN A 163 7.15 15.43 19.19
CA ASN A 163 7.85 14.68 20.25
C ASN A 163 9.14 15.36 20.74
N GLY A 164 9.42 16.60 20.34
CA GLY A 164 10.59 17.38 20.77
C GLY A 164 11.91 16.95 20.13
N ILE A 165 11.85 16.20 19.02
CA ILE A 165 13.03 15.71 18.31
C ILE A 165 13.43 16.72 17.23
N LYS A 166 14.75 17.04 17.15
CA LYS A 166 15.29 17.93 16.14
C LYS A 166 15.31 17.27 14.78
N VAL A 167 14.74 17.92 13.75
CA VAL A 167 14.66 17.40 12.39
C VAL A 167 15.49 18.25 11.44
N THR A 168 16.28 17.58 10.61
CA THR A 168 16.94 18.15 9.43
C THR A 168 16.21 17.65 8.20
N GLU A 169 15.68 18.56 7.38
CA GLU A 169 14.95 18.22 6.16
C GLU A 169 15.82 18.44 4.92
N ALA A 170 15.75 17.50 3.97
CA ALA A 170 16.39 17.62 2.67
C ALA A 170 15.68 16.76 1.62
N GLY A 171 16.04 16.93 0.35
CA GLY A 171 15.63 15.99 -0.69
C GLY A 171 16.11 14.57 -0.39
N TYR A 172 15.28 13.57 -0.69
CA TYR A 172 15.53 12.16 -0.35
C TYR A 172 16.93 11.67 -0.73
N GLU A 173 17.37 11.92 -1.96
CA GLU A 173 18.70 11.50 -2.44
C GLU A 173 19.84 12.14 -1.65
N LEU A 174 19.67 13.38 -1.22
CA LEU A 174 20.68 14.14 -0.50
C LEU A 174 20.85 13.65 0.95
N LEU A 175 19.80 13.08 1.57
CA LEU A 175 19.83 12.64 2.96
C LEU A 175 20.90 11.58 3.22
N PHE A 176 21.16 10.67 2.30
CA PHE A 176 22.18 9.63 2.45
C PHE A 176 23.60 10.24 2.53
N SER A 177 23.93 11.19 1.65
CA SER A 177 25.22 11.88 1.69
C SER A 177 25.36 12.78 2.91
N MET A 178 24.26 13.37 3.38
CA MET A 178 24.24 14.18 4.59
C MET A 178 24.46 13.35 5.84
N LEU A 179 23.86 12.14 5.91
CA LEU A 179 24.08 11.19 7.00
C LEU A 179 25.53 10.70 7.02
N ASP A 180 26.09 10.32 5.87
CA ASP A 180 27.50 9.92 5.73
C ASP A 180 28.45 11.02 6.20
N LYS A 181 28.11 12.29 5.92
CA LYS A 181 28.84 13.48 6.40
C LYS A 181 28.45 13.91 7.82
N LYS A 182 27.67 13.11 8.56
CA LYS A 182 27.26 13.35 9.96
C LYS A 182 26.55 14.69 10.17
N ARG A 183 25.76 15.14 9.19
CA ARG A 183 24.96 16.38 9.30
C ARG A 183 23.75 16.19 10.22
N PHE A 184 23.35 14.96 10.45
CA PHE A 184 22.41 14.51 11.47
C PHE A 184 22.79 13.09 11.92
N ASP A 185 22.14 12.56 12.96
CA ASP A 185 22.58 11.34 13.64
C ASP A 185 21.80 10.08 13.18
N LEU A 186 20.52 10.23 12.90
CA LEU A 186 19.59 9.13 12.63
C LEU A 186 18.77 9.41 11.36
N PHE A 187 18.64 8.41 10.50
CA PHE A 187 17.70 8.45 9.38
C PHE A 187 16.67 7.30 9.52
N PRO A 188 15.55 7.52 10.24
CA PRO A 188 14.53 6.50 10.46
C PRO A 188 13.81 6.14 9.16
N ARG A 189 13.72 4.83 8.91
CA ARG A 189 13.05 4.26 7.75
C ARG A 189 12.11 3.14 8.19
N GLY A 190 11.02 2.93 7.46
CA GLY A 190 10.15 1.79 7.69
C GLY A 190 10.89 0.46 7.50
N ILE A 191 10.45 -0.60 8.19
CA ILE A 191 11.08 -1.93 8.11
C ILE A 191 11.13 -2.45 6.66
N GLY A 192 10.09 -2.20 5.88
CA GLY A 192 10.05 -2.56 4.46
C GLY A 192 10.95 -1.69 3.56
N GLU A 193 11.47 -0.57 4.09
CA GLU A 193 12.27 0.41 3.33
C GLU A 193 13.77 0.32 3.65
N VAL A 194 14.12 0.19 4.93
CA VAL A 194 15.50 0.37 5.44
C VAL A 194 16.52 -0.54 4.77
N PHE A 195 16.18 -1.81 4.57
CA PHE A 195 17.15 -2.78 4.06
C PHE A 195 17.39 -2.65 2.56
N PRO A 196 16.37 -2.58 1.69
CA PRO A 196 16.59 -2.30 0.27
C PRO A 196 17.33 -0.99 0.02
N GLU A 197 17.01 0.06 0.78
CA GLU A 197 17.69 1.36 0.69
C GLU A 197 19.15 1.23 1.12
N PHE A 198 19.43 0.58 2.25
CA PHE A 198 20.79 0.36 2.72
C PHE A 198 21.61 -0.46 1.72
N ASP A 199 21.07 -1.59 1.25
CA ASP A 199 21.77 -2.48 0.31
C ASP A 199 22.11 -1.76 -1.01
N HIS A 200 21.26 -0.83 -1.46
CA HIS A 200 21.51 -0.01 -2.63
C HIS A 200 22.52 1.14 -2.37
N ARG A 201 22.55 1.70 -1.15
CA ARG A 201 23.32 2.90 -0.82
C ARG A 201 24.69 2.61 -0.18
N ALA A 202 24.84 1.48 0.49
CA ALA A 202 26.09 1.11 1.16
C ALA A 202 27.33 1.08 0.22
N PRO A 203 27.24 0.62 -1.04
CA PRO A 203 28.35 0.69 -1.98
C PRO A 203 28.79 2.13 -2.32
N ILE A 204 27.86 3.09 -2.25
CA ILE A 204 28.11 4.51 -2.55
C ILE A 204 28.58 5.26 -1.29
N TYR A 205 28.04 4.88 -0.14
CA TYR A 205 28.28 5.50 1.15
C TYR A 205 28.74 4.43 2.17
N PRO A 206 29.99 3.97 2.13
CA PRO A 206 30.47 2.86 2.97
C PRO A 206 30.52 3.19 4.46
N GLY A 207 30.41 4.48 4.82
CA GLY A 207 30.30 4.93 6.20
C GLY A 207 28.90 4.76 6.83
N LEU A 208 27.92 4.27 6.09
CA LEU A 208 26.58 4.03 6.62
C LEU A 208 26.43 2.65 7.23
N ALA A 209 25.55 2.53 8.22
CA ALA A 209 25.13 1.27 8.82
C ALA A 209 23.62 1.29 9.13
N VAL A 210 23.01 0.10 9.21
CA VAL A 210 21.72 -0.07 9.84
C VAL A 210 21.93 -0.20 11.33
N ASP A 211 21.33 0.69 12.12
CA ASP A 211 21.36 0.58 13.58
C ASP A 211 20.79 -0.75 14.06
N LYS A 212 21.39 -1.32 15.11
CA LYS A 212 21.01 -2.61 15.70
C LYS A 212 20.30 -2.51 17.05
N ALA A 213 20.16 -1.28 17.59
CA ALA A 213 19.73 -1.10 18.99
C ALA A 213 18.36 -0.47 19.14
N LEU A 214 17.96 0.44 18.26
CA LEU A 214 16.72 1.19 18.40
C LEU A 214 15.61 0.67 17.49
N LEU A 215 14.38 0.75 18.00
CA LEU A 215 13.15 0.62 17.25
C LEU A 215 12.24 1.78 17.66
N LEU A 216 11.98 2.71 16.75
CA LEU A 216 10.97 3.74 16.99
C LEU A 216 9.62 3.23 16.54
N TYR A 217 8.58 3.54 17.27
CA TYR A 217 7.21 3.17 16.90
C TYR A 217 6.24 4.33 17.12
N TYR A 218 5.41 4.57 16.14
CA TYR A 218 4.21 5.39 16.20
C TYR A 218 3.15 4.82 15.27
N PRO A 219 1.85 4.84 15.63
CA PRO A 219 0.80 4.44 14.71
C PRO A 219 0.87 5.29 13.43
N TRP A 220 1.11 4.66 12.28
CA TRP A 220 1.25 5.34 11.01
C TRP A 220 0.49 4.58 9.94
N PRO A 221 -0.86 4.65 9.95
CA PRO A 221 -1.67 3.95 8.98
C PRO A 221 -1.44 4.52 7.58
N TYR A 222 -1.23 3.62 6.62
CA TYR A 222 -1.10 3.91 5.21
C TYR A 222 -2.29 3.27 4.52
N TYR A 223 -3.14 4.09 3.87
CA TYR A 223 -4.42 3.66 3.32
C TYR A 223 -4.50 3.94 1.83
N PHE A 224 -5.41 3.24 1.13
CA PHE A 224 -5.92 3.71 -0.13
C PHE A 224 -6.88 4.87 0.10
N PHE A 225 -6.72 5.93 -0.70
CA PHE A 225 -7.57 7.10 -0.72
C PHE A 225 -8.22 7.26 -2.10
N PHE A 226 -9.45 7.72 -2.08
CA PHE A 226 -10.30 7.88 -3.25
C PHE A 226 -10.92 9.28 -3.26
N ASN A 227 -11.29 9.75 -4.47
CA ASN A 227 -12.08 10.98 -4.58
C ASN A 227 -13.49 10.75 -4.01
N ARG A 228 -13.97 11.67 -3.17
CA ARG A 228 -15.29 11.54 -2.50
C ARG A 228 -16.48 11.64 -3.45
N GLU A 229 -16.31 12.36 -4.56
CA GLU A 229 -17.40 12.64 -5.50
C GLU A 229 -17.44 11.61 -6.62
N HIS A 230 -16.27 11.17 -7.10
CA HIS A 230 -16.16 10.42 -8.34
C HIS A 230 -15.78 8.94 -8.15
N SER A 231 -15.18 8.56 -7.01
CA SER A 231 -14.60 7.22 -6.83
C SER A 231 -15.20 6.42 -5.65
N THR A 232 -16.41 6.79 -5.18
CA THR A 232 -17.05 6.13 -4.03
C THR A 232 -17.33 4.63 -4.29
N GLU A 233 -17.79 4.26 -5.47
CA GLU A 233 -18.06 2.86 -5.82
C GLU A 233 -16.75 2.06 -5.94
N LEU A 234 -15.69 2.67 -6.45
CA LEU A 234 -14.38 2.05 -6.47
C LEU A 234 -13.83 1.83 -5.05
N ALA A 235 -14.00 2.81 -4.16
CA ALA A 235 -13.62 2.67 -2.75
C ALA A 235 -14.34 1.49 -2.08
N LYS A 236 -15.65 1.36 -2.26
CA LYS A 236 -16.44 0.21 -1.76
C LYS A 236 -15.95 -1.11 -2.34
N ARG A 237 -15.65 -1.15 -3.64
CA ARG A 237 -15.10 -2.32 -4.31
C ARG A 237 -13.79 -2.77 -3.70
N VAL A 238 -12.86 -1.84 -3.52
CA VAL A 238 -11.54 -2.14 -2.93
C VAL A 238 -11.68 -2.55 -1.46
N GLU A 239 -12.51 -1.86 -0.68
CA GLU A 239 -12.80 -2.22 0.70
C GLU A 239 -13.37 -3.64 0.82
N GLU A 240 -14.35 -4.00 -0.02
CA GLU A 240 -14.92 -5.34 -0.06
C GLU A 240 -13.84 -6.39 -0.41
N GLY A 241 -12.99 -6.12 -1.40
CA GLY A 241 -11.89 -7.01 -1.77
C GLY A 241 -10.89 -7.23 -0.63
N LEU A 242 -10.51 -6.18 0.07
CA LEU A 242 -9.62 -6.27 1.24
C LEU A 242 -10.29 -7.03 2.40
N HIS A 243 -11.59 -6.84 2.63
CA HIS A 243 -12.33 -7.61 3.62
C HIS A 243 -12.42 -9.10 3.27
N LEU A 244 -12.57 -9.45 1.99
CA LEU A 244 -12.49 -10.85 1.54
C LEU A 244 -11.12 -11.45 1.83
N MET A 245 -10.04 -10.68 1.59
CA MET A 245 -8.68 -11.10 1.90
C MET A 245 -8.43 -11.27 3.42
N LEU A 246 -8.98 -10.40 4.25
CA LEU A 246 -8.93 -10.54 5.71
C LEU A 246 -9.70 -11.78 6.18
N LYS A 247 -10.84 -12.07 5.56
CA LYS A 247 -11.70 -13.21 5.93
C LYS A 247 -11.06 -14.55 5.60
N ASP A 248 -10.39 -14.68 4.44
CA ASP A 248 -9.81 -15.95 3.99
C ASP A 248 -8.32 -16.11 4.36
N GLY A 249 -7.75 -15.13 5.08
CA GLY A 249 -6.35 -15.13 5.53
C GLY A 249 -5.33 -14.86 4.43
N SER A 250 -5.76 -14.50 3.21
CA SER A 250 -4.83 -14.17 2.12
C SER A 250 -4.14 -12.83 2.35
N TYR A 251 -4.76 -11.91 3.11
CA TYR A 251 -4.12 -10.67 3.52
C TYR A 251 -2.89 -10.92 4.41
N ASP A 252 -2.94 -11.90 5.32
CA ASP A 252 -1.80 -12.30 6.14
C ASP A 252 -0.71 -12.97 5.31
N ARG A 253 -1.09 -13.85 4.37
CA ARG A 253 -0.14 -14.45 3.43
C ARG A 253 0.55 -13.41 2.57
N PHE A 254 -0.21 -12.46 2.02
CA PHE A 254 0.31 -11.32 1.27
C PHE A 254 1.32 -10.51 2.10
N PHE A 255 0.96 -10.15 3.34
CA PHE A 255 1.83 -9.42 4.24
C PHE A 255 3.14 -10.18 4.50
N GLN A 256 3.07 -11.48 4.81
CA GLN A 256 4.26 -12.29 5.05
C GLN A 256 5.13 -12.44 3.80
N GLN A 257 4.53 -12.57 2.63
CA GLN A 257 5.25 -12.65 1.36
C GLN A 257 6.08 -11.40 1.09
N HIS A 258 5.50 -10.22 1.31
CA HIS A 258 6.16 -8.95 0.97
C HIS A 258 7.10 -8.44 2.08
N TYR A 259 6.76 -8.66 3.34
CA TYR A 259 7.48 -8.05 4.48
C TYR A 259 8.15 -9.05 5.41
N GLY A 260 7.83 -10.34 5.35
CA GLY A 260 8.35 -11.35 6.27
C GLY A 260 9.88 -11.44 6.30
N ALA A 261 10.55 -11.32 5.16
CA ALA A 261 12.02 -11.33 5.09
C ALA A 261 12.63 -10.09 5.78
N ALA A 262 12.06 -8.90 5.54
CA ALA A 262 12.51 -7.67 6.17
C ALA A 262 12.27 -7.68 7.69
N ILE A 263 11.13 -8.21 8.15
CA ILE A 263 10.80 -8.36 9.57
C ILE A 263 11.80 -9.28 10.26
N ARG A 264 12.13 -10.44 9.67
CA ARG A 264 13.16 -11.35 10.23
C ARG A 264 14.53 -10.68 10.29
N ARG A 265 14.95 -9.98 9.23
CA ARG A 265 16.22 -9.24 9.19
C ARG A 265 16.28 -8.10 10.21
N ALA A 266 15.13 -7.56 10.56
CA ALA A 266 15.00 -6.43 11.49
C ALA A 266 15.29 -6.81 12.95
N GLU A 267 15.13 -8.09 13.35
CA GLU A 267 15.37 -8.58 14.71
C GLU A 267 14.71 -7.67 15.78
N LEU A 268 13.40 -7.42 15.61
CA LEU A 268 12.67 -6.39 16.36
C LEU A 268 12.70 -6.60 17.88
N ASP A 269 12.67 -7.86 18.33
CA ASP A 269 12.62 -8.23 19.75
C ASP A 269 13.93 -7.91 20.49
N ASN A 270 15.03 -7.72 19.75
CA ASN A 270 16.35 -7.40 20.30
C ASN A 270 16.60 -5.88 20.43
N ARG A 271 15.59 -5.03 20.15
CA ARG A 271 15.74 -3.59 20.06
C ARG A 271 15.07 -2.86 21.23
N THR A 272 15.63 -1.75 21.65
CA THR A 272 14.99 -0.81 22.55
C THR A 272 13.85 -0.10 21.83
N LEU A 273 12.61 -0.41 22.20
CA LEU A 273 11.42 0.20 21.62
C LEU A 273 11.16 1.56 22.27
N ILE A 274 11.19 2.64 21.48
CA ILE A 274 10.78 3.99 21.89
C ILE A 274 9.49 4.35 21.16
N ARG A 275 8.42 4.61 21.92
CA ARG A 275 7.13 5.00 21.39
C ARG A 275 7.05 6.52 21.25
N LEU A 276 6.58 6.97 20.09
CA LEU A 276 6.32 8.39 19.81
C LEU A 276 4.82 8.61 19.67
N GLU A 277 4.35 9.77 20.06
CA GLU A 277 2.96 10.17 19.86
C GLU A 277 2.75 10.67 18.43
N ASN A 278 1.62 10.31 17.83
CA ASN A 278 1.19 10.84 16.55
C ASN A 278 -0.01 11.78 16.75
N PRO A 279 0.21 13.11 16.78
CA PRO A 279 -0.88 14.07 17.01
C PRO A 279 -1.82 14.23 15.81
N MET A 280 -1.44 13.70 14.64
CA MET A 280 -2.23 13.81 13.41
C MET A 280 -3.11 12.58 13.17
N LEU A 281 -3.00 11.57 14.04
CA LEU A 281 -3.73 10.31 13.87
C LEU A 281 -5.23 10.54 14.02
N PRO A 282 -6.07 10.17 13.04
CA PRO A 282 -7.52 10.26 13.16
C PRO A 282 -8.03 9.45 14.35
N LYS A 283 -8.97 10.02 15.10
CA LYS A 283 -9.54 9.37 16.30
C LYS A 283 -10.22 8.03 16.00
N ASP A 284 -10.79 7.91 14.82
CA ASP A 284 -11.47 6.70 14.35
C ASP A 284 -10.54 5.67 13.72
N THR A 285 -9.21 5.84 13.85
CA THR A 285 -8.25 4.83 13.39
C THR A 285 -8.50 3.51 14.14
N PRO A 286 -8.72 2.37 13.45
CA PRO A 286 -9.13 1.11 14.08
C PRO A 286 -7.94 0.39 14.75
N LEU A 287 -7.31 1.01 15.75
CA LEU A 287 -6.12 0.50 16.44
C LEU A 287 -6.36 -0.78 17.22
N ASP A 288 -7.62 -1.02 17.63
CA ASP A 288 -8.00 -2.18 18.45
C ASP A 288 -8.26 -3.45 17.62
N ASP A 289 -8.44 -3.34 16.30
CA ASP A 289 -8.61 -4.51 15.44
C ASP A 289 -7.27 -5.21 15.19
N ALA A 290 -6.98 -6.25 15.98
CA ALA A 290 -5.73 -6.99 15.90
C ALA A 290 -5.44 -7.63 14.52
N ARG A 291 -6.45 -7.82 13.66
CA ARG A 291 -6.28 -8.35 12.30
C ARG A 291 -5.56 -7.36 11.40
N LEU A 292 -5.71 -6.06 11.69
CA LEU A 292 -5.23 -4.97 10.87
C LEU A 292 -3.80 -4.52 11.19
N TRP A 293 -3.26 -4.92 12.37
CA TRP A 293 -1.99 -4.38 12.83
C TRP A 293 -0.98 -5.46 13.14
N TYR A 294 0.21 -5.29 12.58
CA TYR A 294 1.35 -6.11 12.98
C TYR A 294 1.80 -5.73 14.40
N ARG A 295 2.13 -6.74 15.21
CA ARG A 295 2.68 -6.57 16.56
C ARG A 295 3.87 -7.52 16.71
N PRO A 296 5.10 -7.01 16.96
CA PRO A 296 6.24 -7.85 17.25
C PRO A 296 5.97 -8.78 18.44
N GLY A 297 6.55 -9.98 18.43
CA GLY A 297 6.44 -10.94 19.55
C GLY A 297 5.09 -11.62 19.68
N ARG A 298 4.23 -11.61 18.66
CA ARG A 298 2.96 -12.33 18.63
C ARG A 298 2.90 -13.31 17.48
#